data_038f694a6158b968807c3f15784b4a80
#
_entry.id   038f694a6158b968807c3f15784b4a80
#
_cell.length_a   1.000
_cell.length_b   1.000
_cell.length_c   1.000
_cell.angle_alpha   90.00
_cell.angle_beta   90.00
_cell.angle_gamma   90.00
#
_symmetry.space_group_name_H-M   'P 1'
#
loop_
_entity.id
_entity.type
_entity.pdbx_description
1 polymer ?
#
loop_
_entity_poly.entity_id
_entity_poly.type
_entity_poly.pdbx_seq_one_letter_code
_entity_poly.pdbx_strand_id
1 'polypeptide(L)'
;MKFQGRQTVRNMLVITVLTADAYFSAFYVPMLVTPARLSIASRPVDYSFFFRAGQNLPDRTRIEKLASKHQVTVTDYVSEPSATLAIDGYEEVETKGKVGITFTKKYQETLSECRFFSESAWNALTGEHLNLEPGTVASVFNSEGGSGGLISNDISRITNPVTGQSLSVRPVESVLKNDLLFQ
;
A
#
# COMPACT_ATOMS: atom_id res chain seq x y z
N MET A 1 1.41 47.24 46.70
CA MET A 1 0.58 46.20 46.05
C MET A 1 0.94 45.89 44.55
N LYS A 2 1.85 46.58 43.89
CA LYS A 2 2.21 46.28 42.47
C LYS A 2 3.10 45.05 42.26
N PHE A 3 3.79 44.55 43.27
CA PHE A 3 4.73 43.41 43.14
C PHE A 3 4.06 42.03 43.12
N GLN A 4 2.95 41.85 43.83
CA GLN A 4 2.25 40.56 43.92
C GLN A 4 1.56 40.19 42.59
N GLY A 5 1.04 41.17 41.84
CA GLY A 5 0.41 40.90 40.55
C GLY A 5 1.33 40.32 39.49
N ARG A 6 2.61 40.77 39.40
CA ARG A 6 3.58 40.25 38.42
C ARG A 6 3.99 38.81 38.71
N GLN A 7 4.13 38.46 39.98
CA GLN A 7 4.50 37.11 40.37
C GLN A 7 3.36 36.11 40.13
N THR A 8 2.12 36.52 40.41
CA THR A 8 0.92 35.74 40.12
C THR A 8 0.76 35.45 38.63
N VAL A 9 0.90 36.50 37.79
CA VAL A 9 0.82 36.35 36.32
C VAL A 9 1.89 35.43 35.78
N ARG A 10 3.14 35.55 36.28
CA ARG A 10 4.23 34.66 35.87
C ARG A 10 3.97 33.22 36.29
N ASN A 11 3.48 32.97 37.49
CA ASN A 11 3.17 31.63 37.96
C ASN A 11 2.01 31.01 37.17
N MET A 12 0.94 31.81 36.89
CA MET A 12 -0.15 31.34 36.04
C MET A 12 0.33 30.97 34.63
N LEU A 13 1.20 31.77 34.04
CA LEU A 13 1.74 31.52 32.72
C LEU A 13 2.56 30.22 32.70
N VAL A 14 3.41 30.00 33.70
CA VAL A 14 4.17 28.76 33.85
C VAL A 14 3.24 27.56 34.02
N ILE A 15 2.23 27.63 34.83
CA ILE A 15 1.26 26.55 35.04
C ILE A 15 0.51 26.27 33.74
N THR A 16 0.08 27.28 33.01
CA THR A 16 -0.64 27.15 31.75
C THR A 16 0.24 26.43 30.70
N VAL A 17 1.50 26.84 30.58
CA VAL A 17 2.44 26.21 29.63
C VAL A 17 2.70 24.75 30.02
N LEU A 18 2.98 24.47 31.27
CA LEU A 18 3.21 23.10 31.75
C LEU A 18 1.98 22.20 31.57
N THR A 19 0.79 22.75 31.80
CA THR A 19 -0.46 22.02 31.60
C THR A 19 -0.69 21.74 30.12
N ALA A 20 -0.46 22.72 29.25
CA ALA A 20 -0.56 22.54 27.79
C ALA A 20 0.44 21.51 27.28
N ASP A 21 1.68 21.53 27.75
CA ASP A 21 2.71 20.56 27.38
C ASP A 21 2.38 19.14 27.87
N ALA A 22 1.85 19.03 29.09
CA ALA A 22 1.39 17.74 29.61
C ALA A 22 0.22 17.16 28.81
N TYR A 23 -0.75 17.99 28.41
CA TYR A 23 -1.84 17.59 27.52
C TYR A 23 -1.32 17.19 26.14
N PHE A 24 -0.45 17.99 25.57
CA PHE A 24 0.15 17.69 24.27
C PHE A 24 0.89 16.35 24.30
N SER A 25 1.73 16.14 25.32
CA SER A 25 2.49 14.89 25.48
C SER A 25 1.57 13.67 25.72
N ALA A 26 0.53 13.84 26.51
CA ALA A 26 -0.38 12.75 26.89
C ALA A 26 -1.28 12.30 25.72
N PHE A 27 -1.67 13.19 24.82
CA PHE A 27 -2.62 12.88 23.75
C PHE A 27 -1.97 12.83 22.38
N TYR A 28 -1.08 13.76 22.06
CA TYR A 28 -0.52 13.87 20.72
C TYR A 28 0.57 12.81 20.47
N VAL A 29 1.42 12.55 21.45
CA VAL A 29 2.47 11.51 21.28
C VAL A 29 1.88 10.11 21.08
N PRO A 30 0.92 9.62 21.89
CA PRO A 30 0.25 8.35 21.60
C PRO A 30 -0.47 8.33 20.24
N MET A 31 -1.10 9.44 19.86
CA MET A 31 -1.79 9.55 18.58
C MET A 31 -0.85 9.39 17.38
N LEU A 32 0.39 9.85 17.48
CA LEU A 32 1.42 9.67 16.44
C LEU A 32 2.05 8.27 16.44
N VAL A 33 2.27 7.70 17.62
CA VAL A 33 3.01 6.43 17.77
C VAL A 33 2.11 5.22 17.57
N THR A 34 0.84 5.30 17.97
CA THR A 34 -0.09 4.16 17.92
C THR A 34 -0.34 3.68 16.49
N PRO A 35 -0.64 4.54 15.49
CA PRO A 35 -0.83 4.10 14.11
C PRO A 35 0.42 3.42 13.53
N ALA A 36 1.59 3.97 13.81
CA ALA A 36 2.86 3.38 13.35
C ALA A 36 3.09 1.98 13.94
N ARG A 37 2.81 1.79 15.23
CA ARG A 37 2.92 0.48 15.89
C ARG A 37 1.89 -0.52 15.37
N LEU A 38 0.65 -0.09 15.15
CA LEU A 38 -0.40 -0.93 14.59
C LEU A 38 -0.07 -1.32 13.16
N SER A 39 0.42 -0.39 12.34
CA SER A 39 0.85 -0.66 10.97
C SER A 39 2.01 -1.66 10.92
N ILE A 40 2.98 -1.58 11.83
CA ILE A 40 4.06 -2.56 11.91
C ILE A 40 3.55 -3.93 12.38
N ALA A 41 2.66 -3.95 13.37
CA ALA A 41 2.11 -5.19 13.92
C ALA A 41 1.16 -5.92 12.95
N SER A 42 0.52 -5.20 12.04
CA SER A 42 -0.38 -5.77 11.04
C SER A 42 0.34 -6.24 9.77
N ARG A 43 1.64 -5.99 9.64
CA ARG A 43 2.39 -6.41 8.45
C ARG A 43 2.57 -7.92 8.42
N PRO A 44 2.23 -8.58 7.33
CA PRO A 44 2.39 -10.03 7.19
C PRO A 44 3.85 -10.45 7.05
N VAL A 45 4.75 -9.51 6.73
CA VAL A 45 6.19 -9.74 6.59
C VAL A 45 6.99 -8.59 7.19
N ASP A 46 8.13 -8.90 7.80
CA ASP A 46 9.02 -7.91 8.41
C ASP A 46 9.86 -7.17 7.35
N TYR A 47 10.24 -7.87 6.29
CA TYR A 47 11.09 -7.33 5.21
C TYR A 47 10.62 -7.81 3.85
N SER A 48 10.50 -6.89 2.90
CA SER A 48 10.24 -7.18 1.50
C SER A 48 11.30 -6.54 0.61
N PHE A 49 11.70 -7.24 -0.46
CA PHE A 49 12.68 -6.75 -1.42
C PHE A 49 12.18 -7.00 -2.83
N PHE A 50 12.39 -6.04 -3.71
CA PHE A 50 12.10 -6.19 -5.12
C PHE A 50 13.40 -6.17 -5.92
N PHE A 51 13.58 -7.19 -6.76
CA PHE A 51 14.71 -7.32 -7.66
C PHE A 51 14.25 -7.19 -9.10
N ARG A 52 15.06 -6.49 -9.91
CA ARG A 52 14.80 -6.43 -11.35
C ARG A 52 15.25 -7.73 -12.03
N ALA A 53 14.59 -8.06 -13.13
CA ALA A 53 15.02 -9.18 -13.97
C ALA A 53 16.50 -9.01 -14.34
N GLY A 54 17.29 -10.07 -14.19
CA GLY A 54 18.74 -10.06 -14.43
C GLY A 54 19.61 -9.66 -13.24
N GLN A 55 19.04 -9.24 -12.10
CA GLN A 55 19.80 -9.11 -10.86
C GLN A 55 19.89 -10.47 -10.17
N ASN A 56 21.05 -10.73 -9.57
CA ASN A 56 21.23 -11.93 -8.75
C ASN A 56 20.45 -11.79 -7.46
N LEU A 57 19.38 -12.57 -7.32
CA LEU A 57 18.71 -12.71 -6.04
C LEU A 57 19.71 -13.26 -5.01
N PRO A 58 19.78 -12.68 -3.81
CA PRO A 58 20.55 -13.26 -2.74
C PRO A 58 19.94 -14.63 -2.37
N ASP A 59 20.76 -15.66 -2.35
CA ASP A 59 20.36 -16.97 -1.90
C ASP A 59 19.90 -16.93 -0.43
N ARG A 60 18.92 -17.75 -0.09
CA ARG A 60 18.38 -17.90 1.28
C ARG A 60 19.51 -18.04 2.31
N THR A 61 20.50 -18.88 2.02
CA THR A 61 21.66 -19.11 2.88
C THR A 61 22.44 -17.83 3.19
N ARG A 62 22.56 -16.94 2.19
CA ARG A 62 23.23 -15.65 2.35
C ARG A 62 22.43 -14.70 3.23
N ILE A 63 21.10 -14.70 3.10
CA ILE A 63 20.20 -13.90 3.93
C ILE A 63 20.24 -14.40 5.37
N GLU A 64 20.14 -15.71 5.60
CA GLU A 64 20.23 -16.31 6.92
C GLU A 64 21.57 -16.02 7.62
N LYS A 65 22.67 -16.08 6.87
CA LYS A 65 23.99 -15.71 7.37
C LYS A 65 24.10 -14.25 7.77
N LEU A 66 23.47 -13.36 6.97
CA LEU A 66 23.44 -11.92 7.31
C LEU A 66 22.56 -11.68 8.53
N ALA A 67 21.39 -12.28 8.58
CA ALA A 67 20.46 -12.17 9.70
C ALA A 67 21.10 -12.64 11.02
N SER A 68 21.76 -13.81 11.02
CA SER A 68 22.44 -14.35 12.18
C SER A 68 23.56 -13.45 12.69
N LYS A 69 24.28 -12.75 11.81
CA LYS A 69 25.28 -11.74 12.19
C LYS A 69 24.67 -10.59 13.00
N HIS A 70 23.40 -10.29 12.78
CA HIS A 70 22.66 -9.23 13.48
C HIS A 70 21.70 -9.77 14.54
N GLN A 71 21.85 -11.06 14.94
CA GLN A 71 21.00 -11.72 15.92
C GLN A 71 19.50 -11.76 15.54
N VAL A 72 19.22 -11.80 14.25
CA VAL A 72 17.87 -11.94 13.68
C VAL A 72 17.70 -13.37 13.19
N THR A 73 16.56 -13.97 13.48
CA THR A 73 16.18 -15.29 12.97
C THR A 73 15.22 -15.12 11.79
N VAL A 74 15.53 -15.76 10.65
CA VAL A 74 14.62 -15.84 9.51
C VAL A 74 13.71 -17.05 9.72
N THR A 75 12.42 -16.81 9.95
CA THR A 75 11.42 -17.87 10.14
C THR A 75 10.91 -18.36 8.80
N ASP A 76 10.49 -17.45 7.93
CA ASP A 76 9.97 -17.74 6.62
C ASP A 76 10.66 -16.92 5.54
N TYR A 77 10.84 -17.52 4.37
CA TYR A 77 11.40 -16.89 3.20
C TYR A 77 10.64 -17.35 1.96
N VAL A 78 9.96 -16.41 1.30
CA VAL A 78 9.22 -16.64 0.05
C VAL A 78 9.79 -15.71 -1.02
N SER A 79 9.98 -16.23 -2.21
CA SER A 79 10.48 -15.48 -3.37
C SER A 79 9.68 -15.85 -4.61
N GLU A 80 8.89 -14.91 -5.11
CA GLU A 80 7.98 -15.14 -6.21
C GLU A 80 8.18 -14.11 -7.33
N PRO A 81 8.05 -14.53 -8.60
CA PRO A 81 8.17 -13.65 -9.74
C PRO A 81 6.96 -12.73 -9.85
N SER A 82 7.22 -11.48 -10.24
CA SER A 82 6.19 -10.51 -10.61
C SER A 82 6.54 -9.85 -11.94
N ALA A 83 5.54 -9.37 -12.67
CA ALA A 83 5.71 -8.64 -13.91
C ALA A 83 5.04 -7.25 -13.80
N THR A 84 5.71 -6.21 -14.32
CA THR A 84 5.08 -4.92 -14.51
C THR A 84 4.49 -4.89 -15.92
N LEU A 85 3.17 -4.73 -16.00
CA LEU A 85 2.44 -4.73 -17.25
C LEU A 85 1.64 -3.42 -17.35
N ALA A 86 1.52 -2.90 -18.57
CA ALA A 86 0.62 -1.81 -18.87
C ALA A 86 -0.82 -2.33 -18.92
N ILE A 87 -1.74 -1.55 -18.42
CA ILE A 87 -3.17 -1.86 -18.43
C ILE A 87 -3.89 -0.86 -19.32
N ASP A 88 -4.82 -1.38 -20.13
CA ASP A 88 -5.79 -0.58 -20.87
C ASP A 88 -7.16 -0.76 -20.24
N GLY A 89 -7.95 0.29 -20.25
CA GLY A 89 -9.26 0.24 -19.61
C GLY A 89 -10.06 1.50 -19.79
N TYR A 90 -11.10 1.62 -18.99
CA TYR A 90 -12.00 2.77 -19.03
C TYR A 90 -11.77 3.68 -17.83
N GLU A 91 -11.58 4.95 -18.10
CA GLU A 91 -11.52 6.00 -17.10
C GLU A 91 -12.85 6.76 -17.05
N GLU A 92 -13.33 7.06 -15.84
CA GLU A 92 -14.47 7.95 -15.68
C GLU A 92 -14.01 9.41 -15.83
N VAL A 93 -14.48 10.05 -16.90
CA VAL A 93 -14.18 11.45 -17.18
C VAL A 93 -15.38 12.32 -16.79
N GLU A 94 -15.12 13.27 -15.90
CA GLU A 94 -16.10 14.28 -15.49
C GLU A 94 -16.33 15.27 -16.63
N THR A 95 -17.57 15.40 -17.08
CA THR A 95 -17.96 16.40 -18.07
C THR A 95 -18.92 17.39 -17.40
N LYS A 96 -18.52 18.66 -17.32
CA LYS A 96 -19.36 19.75 -16.83
C LYS A 96 -20.30 20.23 -17.92
N GLY A 97 -21.55 19.84 -17.84
CA GLY A 97 -22.60 20.33 -18.72
C GLY A 97 -23.33 21.55 -18.13
N LYS A 98 -24.18 22.19 -18.93
CA LYS A 98 -25.02 23.34 -18.46
C LYS A 98 -26.02 22.97 -17.36
N VAL A 99 -26.31 21.68 -17.16
CA VAL A 99 -27.34 21.16 -16.26
C VAL A 99 -26.75 20.35 -15.09
N GLY A 100 -25.43 20.16 -15.04
CA GLY A 100 -24.79 19.40 -13.98
C GLY A 100 -23.51 18.67 -14.41
N ILE A 101 -22.99 17.87 -13.51
CA ILE A 101 -21.81 17.01 -13.74
C ILE A 101 -22.31 15.67 -14.23
N THR A 102 -21.79 15.23 -15.38
CA THR A 102 -22.00 13.89 -15.92
C THR A 102 -20.68 13.14 -15.97
N PHE A 103 -20.69 11.86 -15.58
CA PHE A 103 -19.54 10.98 -15.71
C PHE A 103 -19.72 10.12 -16.95
N THR A 104 -18.70 10.10 -17.81
CA THR A 104 -18.66 9.27 -19.00
C THR A 104 -17.42 8.40 -18.98
N LYS A 105 -17.59 7.10 -19.30
CA LYS A 105 -16.46 6.18 -19.42
C LYS A 105 -15.76 6.39 -20.77
N LYS A 106 -14.47 6.70 -20.73
CA LYS A 106 -13.63 6.86 -21.90
C LYS A 106 -12.53 5.79 -21.88
N TYR A 107 -12.41 5.04 -22.97
CA TYR A 107 -11.33 4.07 -23.13
C TYR A 107 -9.98 4.78 -23.26
N GLN A 108 -8.98 4.28 -22.53
CA GLN A 108 -7.61 4.74 -22.61
C GLN A 108 -6.66 3.55 -22.79
N GLU A 109 -5.75 3.67 -23.73
CA GLU A 109 -4.60 2.78 -23.86
C GLU A 109 -3.52 3.22 -22.89
N THR A 110 -2.87 2.24 -22.26
CA THR A 110 -1.82 2.49 -21.26
C THR A 110 -2.29 3.44 -20.14
N LEU A 111 -3.47 3.14 -19.60
CA LEU A 111 -4.05 3.90 -18.50
C LEU A 111 -3.10 3.97 -17.30
N SER A 112 -2.41 2.88 -16.99
CA SER A 112 -1.44 2.77 -15.91
C SER A 112 -0.51 1.58 -16.13
N GLU A 113 0.58 1.55 -15.37
CA GLU A 113 1.42 0.37 -15.21
C GLU A 113 1.19 -0.22 -13.81
N CYS A 114 0.90 -1.50 -13.77
CA CYS A 114 0.64 -2.21 -12.53
C CYS A 114 1.55 -3.43 -12.40
N ARG A 115 1.78 -3.84 -11.17
CA ARG A 115 2.49 -5.08 -10.87
C ARG A 115 1.52 -6.23 -10.84
N PHE A 116 1.86 -7.28 -11.55
CA PHE A 116 1.09 -8.51 -11.65
C PHE A 116 1.83 -9.68 -11.03
N PHE A 117 1.10 -10.50 -10.31
CA PHE A 117 1.54 -11.79 -9.79
C PHE A 117 0.70 -12.89 -10.45
N SER A 118 1.30 -14.06 -10.66
CA SER A 118 0.49 -15.23 -10.97
C SER A 118 -0.35 -15.63 -9.74
N GLU A 119 -1.45 -16.33 -9.96
CA GLU A 119 -2.27 -16.87 -8.88
C GLU A 119 -1.45 -17.72 -7.91
N SER A 120 -0.58 -18.60 -8.47
CA SER A 120 0.31 -19.43 -7.65
C SER A 120 1.28 -18.62 -6.80
N ALA A 121 1.87 -17.55 -7.37
CA ALA A 121 2.74 -16.64 -6.64
C ALA A 121 1.99 -15.89 -5.53
N TRP A 122 0.77 -15.44 -5.82
CA TRP A 122 -0.09 -14.83 -4.82
C TRP A 122 -0.38 -15.76 -3.66
N ASN A 123 -0.83 -16.98 -3.95
CA ASN A 123 -1.14 -17.99 -2.95
C ASN A 123 0.10 -18.36 -2.09
N ALA A 124 1.27 -18.44 -2.71
CA ALA A 124 2.52 -18.70 -1.99
C ALA A 124 2.93 -17.54 -1.07
N LEU A 125 2.70 -16.28 -1.50
CA LEU A 125 3.05 -15.09 -0.73
C LEU A 125 2.11 -14.85 0.44
N THR A 126 0.81 -15.09 0.26
CA THR A 126 -0.23 -14.73 1.23
C THR A 126 -0.72 -15.89 2.08
N GLY A 127 -0.50 -17.13 1.63
CA GLY A 127 -1.11 -18.33 2.21
C GLY A 127 -2.59 -18.48 1.88
N GLU A 128 -3.14 -17.63 1.01
CA GLU A 128 -4.51 -17.73 0.52
C GLU A 128 -4.67 -18.84 -0.51
N HIS A 129 -5.91 -19.17 -0.83
CA HIS A 129 -6.26 -20.15 -1.86
C HIS A 129 -7.11 -19.49 -2.94
N LEU A 130 -6.54 -18.49 -3.60
CA LEU A 130 -7.18 -17.85 -4.73
C LEU A 130 -7.26 -18.86 -5.89
N ASN A 131 -8.40 -18.90 -6.57
CA ASN A 131 -8.63 -19.70 -7.76
C ASN A 131 -9.36 -18.87 -8.80
N LEU A 132 -8.65 -18.43 -9.82
CA LEU A 132 -9.16 -17.57 -10.87
C LEU A 132 -9.40 -18.34 -12.16
N GLU A 133 -10.49 -18.03 -12.85
CA GLU A 133 -10.71 -18.54 -14.19
C GLU A 133 -9.64 -17.99 -15.17
N PRO A 134 -9.20 -18.78 -16.15
CA PRO A 134 -8.28 -18.31 -17.18
C PRO A 134 -8.78 -17.03 -17.87
N GLY A 135 -7.90 -16.04 -18.03
CA GLY A 135 -8.24 -14.75 -18.62
C GLY A 135 -8.94 -13.77 -17.68
N THR A 136 -8.98 -14.07 -16.38
CA THR A 136 -9.47 -13.13 -15.37
C THR A 136 -8.33 -12.52 -14.57
N VAL A 137 -8.57 -11.32 -14.02
CA VAL A 137 -7.64 -10.60 -13.14
C VAL A 137 -8.38 -10.14 -11.90
N ALA A 138 -7.74 -10.29 -10.74
CA ALA A 138 -8.22 -9.74 -9.49
C ALA A 138 -7.36 -8.54 -9.10
N SER A 139 -7.99 -7.49 -8.61
CA SER A 139 -7.29 -6.31 -8.11
C SER A 139 -7.01 -6.44 -6.62
N VAL A 140 -5.81 -6.04 -6.22
CA VAL A 140 -5.39 -6.05 -4.82
C VAL A 140 -5.16 -4.63 -4.37
N PHE A 141 -5.75 -4.26 -3.24
CA PHE A 141 -5.61 -2.94 -2.64
C PHE A 141 -5.13 -3.04 -1.20
N ASN A 142 -4.51 -1.95 -0.74
CA ASN A 142 -4.21 -1.78 0.68
C ASN A 142 -5.52 -1.72 1.49
N SER A 143 -5.56 -2.40 2.62
CA SER A 143 -6.71 -2.40 3.53
C SER A 143 -7.06 -1.00 4.07
N GLU A 144 -6.08 -0.10 4.16
CA GLU A 144 -6.25 1.27 4.67
C GLU A 144 -6.61 2.29 3.57
N GLY A 145 -6.36 1.97 2.31
CA GLY A 145 -6.50 2.88 1.16
C GLY A 145 -7.82 2.77 0.41
N GLY A 146 -8.85 3.45 0.89
CA GLY A 146 -10.20 3.35 0.35
C GLY A 146 -10.48 3.96 -1.04
N SER A 147 -9.50 4.36 -1.84
CA SER A 147 -9.73 5.06 -3.12
C SER A 147 -9.28 4.32 -4.38
N GLY A 148 -8.90 3.05 -4.27
CA GLY A 148 -8.46 2.24 -5.43
C GLY A 148 -9.58 1.77 -6.37
N GLY A 149 -10.81 2.19 -6.17
CA GLY A 149 -11.97 1.67 -6.88
C GLY A 149 -12.08 2.01 -8.37
N LEU A 150 -11.25 2.90 -8.88
CA LEU A 150 -11.39 3.38 -10.26
C LEU A 150 -10.73 2.47 -11.31
N ILE A 151 -9.73 1.67 -10.95
CA ILE A 151 -8.95 0.89 -11.92
C ILE A 151 -9.42 -0.57 -11.99
N SER A 152 -10.02 -1.09 -10.93
CA SER A 152 -10.22 -2.54 -10.78
C SER A 152 -11.28 -3.13 -11.70
N ASN A 153 -12.36 -2.43 -11.97
CA ASN A 153 -13.52 -2.99 -12.66
C ASN A 153 -13.56 -2.71 -14.17
N ASP A 154 -12.63 -1.92 -14.67
CA ASP A 154 -12.66 -1.43 -16.04
C ASP A 154 -11.42 -1.84 -16.86
N ILE A 155 -10.57 -2.71 -16.34
CA ILE A 155 -9.43 -3.27 -17.09
C ILE A 155 -9.95 -4.22 -18.14
N SER A 156 -9.53 -4.02 -19.39
CA SER A 156 -9.94 -4.85 -20.52
C SER A 156 -8.79 -5.58 -21.19
N ARG A 157 -7.58 -5.04 -21.07
CA ARG A 157 -6.38 -5.59 -21.69
C ARG A 157 -5.15 -5.29 -20.84
N ILE A 158 -4.23 -6.25 -20.82
CA ILE A 158 -2.89 -6.08 -20.25
C ILE A 158 -1.86 -6.23 -21.38
N THR A 159 -0.82 -5.41 -21.33
CA THR A 159 0.22 -5.39 -22.34
C THR A 159 1.59 -5.44 -21.68
N ASN A 160 2.45 -6.33 -22.18
CA ASN A 160 3.85 -6.33 -21.76
C ASN A 160 4.60 -5.21 -22.48
N PRO A 161 5.08 -4.18 -21.77
CA PRO A 161 5.71 -3.02 -22.41
C PRO A 161 7.05 -3.35 -23.09
N VAL A 162 7.68 -4.48 -22.74
CA VAL A 162 8.96 -4.90 -23.33
C VAL A 162 8.78 -5.69 -24.61
N THR A 163 7.80 -6.62 -24.65
CA THR A 163 7.59 -7.50 -25.80
C THR A 163 6.47 -7.00 -26.73
N GLY A 164 5.62 -6.07 -26.28
CA GLY A 164 4.44 -5.62 -26.99
C GLY A 164 3.29 -6.65 -27.05
N GLN A 165 3.46 -7.80 -26.39
CA GLN A 165 2.39 -8.79 -26.34
C GLN A 165 1.25 -8.31 -25.48
N SER A 166 0.03 -8.49 -25.95
CA SER A 166 -1.19 -8.08 -25.26
C SER A 166 -2.12 -9.26 -25.04
N LEU A 167 -2.85 -9.24 -23.93
CA LEU A 167 -3.84 -10.21 -23.56
C LEU A 167 -5.12 -9.50 -23.10
N SER A 168 -6.26 -9.89 -23.67
CA SER A 168 -7.56 -9.44 -23.17
C SER A 168 -7.88 -10.15 -21.86
N VAL A 169 -8.34 -9.38 -20.88
CA VAL A 169 -8.66 -9.90 -19.55
C VAL A 169 -10.02 -9.38 -19.09
N ARG A 170 -10.59 -10.11 -18.13
CA ARG A 170 -11.82 -9.72 -17.44
C ARG A 170 -11.53 -9.50 -15.97
N PRO A 171 -11.84 -8.34 -15.40
CA PRO A 171 -11.71 -8.12 -13.97
C PRO A 171 -12.73 -8.96 -13.19
N VAL A 172 -12.32 -9.48 -12.05
CA VAL A 172 -13.25 -10.09 -11.07
C VAL A 172 -13.84 -8.97 -10.22
N GLU A 173 -15.13 -9.06 -9.90
CA GLU A 173 -15.79 -8.05 -9.05
C GLU A 173 -15.25 -8.01 -7.62
N SER A 174 -14.69 -9.12 -7.13
CA SER A 174 -14.11 -9.18 -5.79
C SER A 174 -12.75 -8.48 -5.76
N VAL A 175 -12.64 -7.51 -4.87
CA VAL A 175 -11.39 -6.83 -4.57
C VAL A 175 -10.70 -7.54 -3.41
N LEU A 176 -9.47 -7.96 -3.65
CA LEU A 176 -8.62 -8.52 -2.60
C LEU A 176 -8.01 -7.39 -1.79
N LYS A 177 -8.05 -7.51 -0.46
CA LYS A 177 -7.41 -6.55 0.45
C LYS A 177 -6.20 -7.22 1.09
N ASN A 178 -5.04 -6.68 0.82
CA ASN A 178 -3.80 -7.19 1.41
C ASN A 178 -2.75 -6.10 1.48
N ASP A 179 -2.07 -5.98 2.60
CA ASP A 179 -1.08 -4.94 2.86
C ASP A 179 0.35 -5.36 2.49
N LEU A 180 0.54 -6.62 2.11
CA LEU A 180 1.86 -7.20 1.83
C LEU A 180 2.58 -6.50 0.67
N LEU A 181 1.85 -6.03 -0.34
CA LEU A 181 2.40 -5.43 -1.55
C LEU A 181 2.60 -3.92 -1.46
N PHE A 182 2.13 -3.28 -0.40
CA PHE A 182 2.09 -1.83 -0.22
C PHE A 182 3.03 -1.31 0.87
N GLN A 183 4.16 -1.98 1.04
CA GLN A 183 5.21 -1.62 2.01
C GLN A 183 6.22 -0.63 1.43
#